data_31bdc7a6fbc3732b41dfb270eb18ad36
#
_entry.id   31bdc7a6fbc3732b41dfb270eb18ad36
#
_cell.length_a   1.000
_cell.length_b   1.000
_cell.length_c   1.000
_cell.angle_alpha   90.00
_cell.angle_beta   90.00
_cell.angle_gamma   90.00
#
_symmetry.space_group_name_H-M   'P 1'
#
loop_
_entity.id
_entity.type
_entity.pdbx_description
1 polymer ?
#
loop_
_entity_poly.entity_id
_entity_poly.type
_entity_poly.pdbx_seq_one_letter_code
_entity_poly.pdbx_strand_id
1 'polypeptide(L)'
;MKIIRKTAIVMLLCLYFLTYGVLPQVQAAGKDAPVIVVAHRAGAKVAPENTVAALEQAIRDGAPIAEIDVQQLSDGTLIVMHDSNFKRTTGEDICVWDAEADALKTLEVGSGFSAAYRGEQIPTLEEMLACAR
;
A
#
# COMPACT_ATOMS: atom_id res chain seq x y z
N MET A 1 9.33 -23.31 -49.83
CA MET A 1 10.03 -22.01 -49.88
C MET A 1 9.55 -20.95 -48.90
N LYS A 2 8.34 -21.02 -48.35
CA LYS A 2 7.83 -20.03 -47.36
C LYS A 2 8.33 -20.21 -45.89
N ILE A 3 8.72 -21.44 -45.50
CA ILE A 3 9.18 -21.75 -44.14
C ILE A 3 10.60 -21.24 -43.89
N ILE A 4 11.49 -21.39 -44.86
CA ILE A 4 12.91 -20.98 -44.78
C ILE A 4 13.04 -19.45 -44.58
N ARG A 5 12.15 -18.64 -45.16
CA ARG A 5 12.16 -17.18 -44.98
C ARG A 5 11.78 -16.73 -43.56
N LYS A 6 10.84 -17.43 -42.90
CA LYS A 6 10.43 -17.08 -41.52
C LYS A 6 11.52 -17.41 -40.51
N THR A 7 12.21 -18.55 -40.67
CA THR A 7 13.32 -18.96 -39.79
C THR A 7 14.52 -18.01 -39.92
N ALA A 8 14.85 -17.56 -41.13
CA ALA A 8 15.93 -16.60 -41.33
C ALA A 8 15.64 -15.24 -40.72
N ILE A 9 14.40 -14.75 -40.76
CA ILE A 9 14.01 -13.47 -40.13
C ILE A 9 14.09 -13.55 -38.62
N VAL A 10 13.65 -14.65 -38.00
CA VAL A 10 13.73 -14.85 -36.54
C VAL A 10 15.19 -14.92 -36.09
N MET A 11 16.05 -15.63 -36.82
CA MET A 11 17.49 -15.68 -36.52
C MET A 11 18.16 -14.30 -36.66
N LEU A 12 17.80 -13.51 -37.68
CA LEU A 12 18.34 -12.16 -37.86
C LEU A 12 17.92 -11.21 -36.73
N LEU A 13 16.68 -11.31 -36.27
CA LEU A 13 16.19 -10.56 -35.11
C LEU A 13 16.90 -10.97 -33.82
N CYS A 14 17.11 -12.26 -33.58
CA CYS A 14 17.88 -12.73 -32.44
C CYS A 14 19.32 -12.27 -32.48
N LEU A 15 19.97 -12.29 -33.67
CA LEU A 15 21.33 -11.76 -33.84
C LEU A 15 21.40 -10.24 -33.61
N TYR A 16 20.41 -9.50 -34.07
CA TYR A 16 20.30 -8.07 -33.83
C TYR A 16 20.20 -7.71 -32.35
N PHE A 17 19.39 -8.44 -31.58
CA PHE A 17 19.32 -8.28 -30.12
C PHE A 17 20.58 -8.68 -29.39
N LEU A 18 21.32 -9.68 -29.90
CA LEU A 18 22.62 -10.09 -29.33
C LEU A 18 23.77 -9.10 -29.65
N THR A 19 23.73 -8.43 -30.80
CA THR A 19 24.80 -7.51 -31.21
C THR A 19 24.60 -6.07 -30.74
N TYR A 20 23.36 -5.62 -30.59
CA TYR A 20 23.06 -4.24 -30.15
C TYR A 20 22.72 -4.08 -28.69
N GLY A 21 22.71 -5.19 -27.91
CA GLY A 21 22.80 -5.15 -26.45
C GLY A 21 21.80 -4.26 -25.71
N VAL A 22 20.58 -4.05 -26.26
CA VAL A 22 19.52 -3.32 -25.55
C VAL A 22 18.75 -4.32 -24.68
N LEU A 23 19.46 -4.99 -23.79
CA LEU A 23 18.81 -5.48 -22.57
C LEU A 23 18.65 -4.25 -21.67
N PRO A 24 17.43 -3.98 -21.15
CA PRO A 24 17.27 -2.95 -20.15
C PRO A 24 18.21 -3.30 -18.98
N GLN A 25 19.31 -2.57 -18.87
CA GLN A 25 20.21 -2.69 -17.73
C GLN A 25 19.40 -2.20 -16.52
N VAL A 26 18.99 -3.12 -15.67
CA VAL A 26 18.54 -2.77 -14.32
C VAL A 26 19.81 -2.23 -13.63
N GLN A 27 19.98 -0.92 -13.67
CA GLN A 27 21.02 -0.26 -12.88
C GLN A 27 20.62 -0.42 -11.41
N ALA A 28 21.39 -1.25 -10.69
CA ALA A 28 21.33 -1.21 -9.25
C ALA A 28 21.61 0.23 -8.80
N ALA A 29 20.77 0.78 -7.93
CA ALA A 29 21.03 2.07 -7.31
C ALA A 29 22.47 2.06 -6.77
N GLY A 30 23.26 3.09 -7.11
CA GLY A 30 24.64 3.20 -6.63
C GLY A 30 24.67 3.15 -5.11
N LYS A 31 25.81 2.75 -4.53
CA LYS A 31 26.00 2.68 -3.07
C LYS A 31 25.71 3.99 -2.34
N ASP A 32 25.66 5.09 -3.08
CA ASP A 32 25.43 6.46 -2.58
C ASP A 32 24.00 6.97 -2.89
N ALA A 33 23.09 6.11 -3.36
CA ALA A 33 21.71 6.52 -3.56
C ALA A 33 21.06 6.82 -2.20
N PRO A 34 20.34 7.94 -2.05
CA PRO A 34 19.68 8.26 -0.79
C PRO A 34 18.64 7.18 -0.45
N VAL A 35 18.64 6.75 0.81
CA VAL A 35 17.60 5.84 1.32
C VAL A 35 16.34 6.66 1.51
N ILE A 36 15.26 6.23 0.85
CA ILE A 36 13.92 6.81 1.03
C ILE A 36 13.15 5.92 2.00
N VAL A 37 12.68 6.50 3.09
CA VAL A 37 11.85 5.80 4.08
C VAL A 37 10.40 5.84 3.62
N VAL A 38 9.74 4.68 3.61
CA VAL A 38 8.30 4.55 3.38
C VAL A 38 7.65 4.10 4.68
N ALA A 39 6.71 4.90 5.20
CA ALA A 39 5.94 4.56 6.38
C ALA A 39 4.89 3.49 6.00
N HIS A 40 5.22 2.21 6.18
CA HIS A 40 4.35 1.07 5.88
C HIS A 40 3.09 1.10 6.74
N ARG A 41 1.90 0.97 6.13
CA ARG A 41 0.58 1.12 6.76
C ARG A 41 0.48 2.42 7.57
N ALA A 42 0.92 3.51 6.98
CA ALA A 42 0.99 4.84 7.59
C ALA A 42 1.89 4.95 8.84
N GLY A 43 2.68 3.91 9.18
CA GLY A 43 3.56 3.96 10.36
C GLY A 43 3.25 2.90 11.42
N ALA A 44 2.88 1.70 11.04
CA ALA A 44 2.45 0.57 11.89
C ALA A 44 3.41 0.18 13.03
N LYS A 45 4.64 0.67 13.06
CA LYS A 45 5.61 0.40 14.15
C LYS A 45 5.51 1.37 15.32
N VAL A 46 4.92 2.55 15.11
CA VAL A 46 4.91 3.64 16.09
C VAL A 46 3.50 4.06 16.51
N ALA A 47 2.48 3.68 15.72
CA ALA A 47 1.07 3.95 15.99
C ALA A 47 0.18 2.84 15.39
N PRO A 48 -1.13 2.79 15.69
CA PRO A 48 -2.04 1.80 15.11
C PRO A 48 -2.03 1.88 13.59
N GLU A 49 -1.79 0.74 12.93
CA GLU A 49 -1.66 0.66 11.47
C GLU A 49 -2.87 1.25 10.73
N ASN A 50 -2.61 1.91 9.59
CA ASN A 50 -3.65 2.43 8.71
C ASN A 50 -4.62 3.43 9.38
N THR A 51 -4.17 4.19 10.37
CA THR A 51 -4.97 5.23 11.05
C THR A 51 -4.46 6.63 10.75
N VAL A 52 -5.31 7.63 11.01
CA VAL A 52 -4.93 9.04 10.93
C VAL A 52 -3.79 9.34 11.92
N ALA A 53 -3.87 8.80 13.15
CA ALA A 53 -2.82 8.97 14.14
C ALA A 53 -1.46 8.42 13.70
N ALA A 54 -1.44 7.29 12.96
CA ALA A 54 -0.21 6.74 12.39
C ALA A 54 0.37 7.66 11.30
N LEU A 55 -0.48 8.17 10.40
CA LEU A 55 -0.06 9.08 9.35
C LEU A 55 0.48 10.39 9.92
N GLU A 56 -0.19 10.98 10.90
CA GLU A 56 0.30 12.17 11.60
C GLU A 56 1.66 11.93 12.27
N GLN A 57 1.86 10.75 12.88
CA GLN A 57 3.16 10.40 13.46
C GLN A 57 4.23 10.27 12.39
N ALA A 58 3.93 9.60 11.25
CA ALA A 58 4.86 9.48 10.13
C ALA A 58 5.27 10.85 9.57
N ILE A 59 4.32 11.79 9.46
CA ILE A 59 4.57 13.17 9.04
C ILE A 59 5.48 13.87 10.06
N ARG A 60 5.20 13.77 11.37
CA ARG A 60 6.04 14.36 12.43
C ARG A 60 7.47 13.80 12.41
N ASP A 61 7.62 12.52 12.11
CA ASP A 61 8.91 11.82 12.02
C ASP A 61 9.66 12.12 10.69
N GLY A 62 9.04 12.88 9.78
CA GLY A 62 9.65 13.30 8.52
C GLY A 62 9.69 12.23 7.44
N ALA A 63 8.82 11.20 7.49
CA ALA A 63 8.70 10.23 6.42
C ALA A 63 8.18 10.89 5.14
N PRO A 64 8.92 10.82 4.01
CA PRO A 64 8.52 11.49 2.78
C PRO A 64 7.40 10.76 2.04
N ILE A 65 7.15 9.50 2.37
CA ILE A 65 6.15 8.65 1.74
C ILE A 65 5.44 7.84 2.82
N ALA A 66 4.11 7.81 2.80
CA ALA A 66 3.30 6.85 3.53
C ALA A 66 2.64 5.88 2.55
N GLU A 67 2.67 4.60 2.87
CA GLU A 67 1.93 3.55 2.17
C GLU A 67 0.71 3.19 3.01
N ILE A 68 -0.44 2.98 2.36
CA ILE A 68 -1.71 2.65 2.99
C ILE A 68 -2.45 1.58 2.19
N ASP A 69 -3.26 0.77 2.87
CA ASP A 69 -4.11 -0.25 2.26
C ASP A 69 -5.54 0.27 2.14
N VAL A 70 -6.12 0.21 0.94
CA VAL A 70 -7.49 0.71 0.69
C VAL A 70 -8.43 -0.44 0.35
N GLN A 71 -9.59 -0.48 1.00
CA GLN A 71 -10.66 -1.42 0.71
C GLN A 71 -12.01 -0.72 0.57
N GLN A 72 -13.01 -1.42 0.04
CA GLN A 72 -14.35 -0.89 -0.17
C GLN A 72 -15.38 -1.66 0.67
N LEU A 73 -16.24 -0.92 1.37
CA LEU A 73 -17.40 -1.43 2.09
C LEU A 73 -18.56 -1.77 1.14
N SER A 74 -19.59 -2.44 1.67
CA SER A 74 -20.79 -2.83 0.92
C SER A 74 -21.55 -1.64 0.31
N ASP A 75 -21.53 -0.49 0.96
CA ASP A 75 -22.16 0.75 0.52
C ASP A 75 -21.31 1.58 -0.45
N GLY A 76 -20.12 1.10 -0.83
CA GLY A 76 -19.18 1.78 -1.72
C GLY A 76 -18.20 2.72 -1.02
N THR A 77 -18.29 2.92 0.29
CA THR A 77 -17.35 3.74 1.07
C THR A 77 -15.94 3.15 1.00
N LEU A 78 -14.94 3.98 0.72
CA LEU A 78 -13.53 3.58 0.73
C LEU A 78 -12.94 3.82 2.12
N ILE A 79 -12.34 2.77 2.69
CA ILE A 79 -11.69 2.80 4.01
C ILE A 79 -10.22 2.44 3.90
N VAL A 80 -9.44 2.77 4.95
CA VAL A 80 -8.03 2.41 5.01
C VAL A 80 -7.86 1.26 5.99
N MET A 81 -7.64 0.05 5.44
CA MET A 81 -7.59 -1.20 6.18
C MET A 81 -6.84 -2.27 5.38
N HIS A 82 -5.92 -3.00 6.03
CA HIS A 82 -5.17 -4.09 5.37
C HIS A 82 -5.99 -5.37 5.24
N ASP A 83 -6.54 -5.86 6.35
CA ASP A 83 -7.22 -7.16 6.39
C ASP A 83 -8.62 -7.07 5.78
N SER A 84 -9.06 -8.16 5.18
CA SER A 84 -10.43 -8.29 4.66
C SER A 84 -11.50 -8.51 5.75
N ASN A 85 -11.08 -8.55 7.03
CA ASN A 85 -11.95 -8.73 8.20
C ASN A 85 -11.44 -7.89 9.36
N PHE A 86 -12.32 -7.29 10.13
CA PHE A 86 -11.96 -6.37 11.22
C PHE A 86 -11.41 -7.06 12.48
N LYS A 87 -11.52 -8.39 12.59
CA LYS A 87 -11.25 -9.17 13.81
C LYS A 87 -9.89 -8.90 14.46
N ARG A 88 -8.83 -8.86 13.67
CA ARG A 88 -7.47 -8.73 14.21
C ARG A 88 -7.24 -7.36 14.87
N THR A 89 -7.82 -6.30 14.30
CA THR A 89 -7.57 -4.93 14.73
C THR A 89 -8.61 -4.41 15.71
N THR A 90 -9.88 -4.86 15.61
CA THR A 90 -10.97 -4.36 16.46
C THR A 90 -11.55 -5.42 17.40
N GLY A 91 -11.32 -6.72 17.13
CA GLY A 91 -11.96 -7.83 17.82
C GLY A 91 -13.30 -8.28 17.19
N GLU A 92 -13.89 -7.49 16.29
CA GLU A 92 -15.18 -7.77 15.67
C GLU A 92 -15.02 -8.64 14.42
N ASP A 93 -15.70 -9.80 14.41
CA ASP A 93 -15.60 -10.78 13.31
C ASP A 93 -16.59 -10.43 12.18
N ILE A 94 -16.29 -9.34 11.47
CA ILE A 94 -17.10 -8.83 10.36
C ILE A 94 -16.17 -8.67 9.14
N CYS A 95 -16.61 -9.16 7.97
CA CYS A 95 -15.90 -8.92 6.72
C CYS A 95 -16.11 -7.49 6.23
N VAL A 96 -15.06 -6.90 5.66
CA VAL A 96 -15.09 -5.51 5.16
C VAL A 96 -16.22 -5.30 4.14
N TRP A 97 -16.39 -6.22 3.20
CA TRP A 97 -17.44 -6.12 2.15
C TRP A 97 -18.87 -6.37 2.64
N ASP A 98 -19.07 -6.82 3.90
CA ASP A 98 -20.38 -7.01 4.53
C ASP A 98 -20.76 -5.81 5.43
N ALA A 99 -19.84 -4.88 5.67
CA ALA A 99 -20.04 -3.71 6.52
C ALA A 99 -20.45 -2.48 5.71
N GLU A 100 -21.12 -1.54 6.36
CA GLU A 100 -21.45 -0.20 5.87
C GLU A 100 -20.71 0.86 6.69
N ALA A 101 -20.60 2.10 6.18
CA ALA A 101 -19.88 3.19 6.83
C ALA A 101 -20.30 3.46 8.28
N ASP A 102 -21.57 3.27 8.61
CA ASP A 102 -22.07 3.45 9.98
C ASP A 102 -21.45 2.48 11.00
N ALA A 103 -21.02 1.29 10.57
CA ALA A 103 -20.34 0.32 11.42
C ALA A 103 -18.98 0.86 11.92
N LEU A 104 -18.29 1.69 11.13
CA LEU A 104 -16.98 2.24 11.49
C LEU A 104 -17.01 3.04 12.78
N LYS A 105 -18.13 3.67 13.09
CA LYS A 105 -18.32 4.49 14.31
C LYS A 105 -18.16 3.70 15.61
N THR A 106 -18.27 2.38 15.55
CA THR A 106 -18.16 1.47 16.70
C THR A 106 -16.88 0.63 16.68
N LEU A 107 -16.14 0.63 15.56
CA LEU A 107 -14.93 -0.16 15.38
C LEU A 107 -13.69 0.66 15.79
N GLU A 108 -13.18 0.33 16.95
CA GLU A 108 -12.01 0.99 17.57
C GLU A 108 -10.76 0.12 17.35
N VAL A 109 -9.68 0.71 16.85
CA VAL A 109 -8.42 0.02 16.51
C VAL A 109 -7.24 0.42 17.40
N GLY A 110 -7.36 1.50 18.14
CA GLY A 110 -6.23 2.10 18.88
C GLY A 110 -5.89 1.37 20.17
N SER A 111 -6.89 0.95 20.95
CA SER A 111 -6.67 0.29 22.26
C SER A 111 -5.88 -1.01 22.14
N GLY A 112 -6.00 -1.72 21.01
CA GLY A 112 -5.22 -2.92 20.72
C GLY A 112 -3.72 -2.66 20.54
N PHE A 113 -3.36 -1.44 20.16
CA PHE A 113 -1.96 -1.00 20.03
C PHE A 113 -1.44 -0.42 21.36
N SER A 114 -2.13 0.57 21.95
CA SER A 114 -1.76 1.19 23.21
C SER A 114 -2.94 2.01 23.76
N ALA A 115 -3.03 2.11 25.10
CA ALA A 115 -4.03 2.95 25.76
C ALA A 115 -3.98 4.43 25.35
N ALA A 116 -2.84 4.91 24.85
CA ALA A 116 -2.67 6.29 24.35
C ALA A 116 -3.50 6.56 23.08
N TYR A 117 -3.85 5.52 22.32
CA TYR A 117 -4.64 5.61 21.09
C TYR A 117 -6.09 5.17 21.26
N ARG A 118 -6.57 5.08 22.51
CA ARG A 118 -7.96 4.72 22.78
C ARG A 118 -8.92 5.66 22.06
N GLY A 119 -9.89 5.09 21.34
CA GLY A 119 -10.87 5.83 20.56
C GLY A 119 -10.45 6.07 19.11
N GLU A 120 -9.24 5.67 18.71
CA GLU A 120 -8.84 5.71 17.30
C GLU A 120 -9.69 4.73 16.48
N GLN A 121 -10.25 5.20 15.37
CA GLN A 121 -11.17 4.47 14.52
C GLN A 121 -10.51 4.12 13.17
N ILE A 122 -11.16 3.23 12.41
CA ILE A 122 -10.78 2.96 11.02
C ILE A 122 -11.16 4.18 10.20
N PRO A 123 -10.18 4.86 9.55
CA PRO A 123 -10.48 6.04 8.75
C PRO A 123 -11.03 5.69 7.37
N THR A 124 -11.82 6.59 6.83
CA THR A 124 -12.10 6.63 5.40
C THR A 124 -10.85 7.08 4.63
N LEU A 125 -10.80 6.74 3.33
CA LEU A 125 -9.73 7.24 2.46
C LEU A 125 -9.73 8.78 2.39
N GLU A 126 -10.90 9.41 2.43
CA GLU A 126 -11.03 10.87 2.42
C GLU A 126 -10.37 11.52 3.66
N GLU A 127 -10.58 10.96 4.85
CA GLU A 127 -9.94 11.44 6.09
C GLU A 127 -8.43 11.30 6.03
N MET A 128 -7.91 10.17 5.52
CA MET A 128 -6.47 9.97 5.35
C MET A 128 -5.87 10.96 4.36
N LEU A 129 -6.51 11.20 3.23
CA LEU A 129 -6.05 12.17 2.24
C LEU A 129 -6.15 13.62 2.74
N ALA A 130 -7.14 13.93 3.58
CA ALA A 130 -7.23 15.24 4.23
C ALA A 130 -6.09 15.50 5.21
N CYS A 131 -5.66 14.47 5.96
CA CYS A 131 -4.51 14.54 6.86
C CYS A 131 -3.17 14.70 6.10
N ALA A 132 -3.03 14.10 4.92
CA ALA A 132 -1.81 14.13 4.11
C ALA A 132 -1.52 15.46 3.40
N ARG A 133 -2.42 16.43 3.46
CA ARG A 133 -2.30 17.76 2.81
C ARG A 133 -1.68 18.77 3.75
#